data_2e4dbfb9394b4b05ab85bb70d9521294
#
_entry.id   2e4dbfb9394b4b05ab85bb70d9521294
#
_cell.length_a   1.000
_cell.length_b   1.000
_cell.length_c   1.000
_cell.angle_alpha   90.00
_cell.angle_beta   90.00
_cell.angle_gamma   90.00
#
_symmetry.space_group_name_H-M   'P 1'
#
loop_
_entity.id
_entity.type
_entity.pdbx_description
1 polymer ?
#
loop_
_entity_poly.entity_id
_entity_poly.type
_entity_poly.pdbx_seq_one_letter_code
_entity_poly.pdbx_strand_id
1 'polypeptide(L)'
;GPADTVGETNVPPAVPKVSDDAVKAAAEMLRNSERATLLMGGAALRERPLELAGRISAKTGCGILAEGANTRLARGAGRVQVNRIPYVVELAQEVMKKAGNLVLVGSREPVAFFAYPDKPSLLMDPEAKSRTLAGSHEDMEAALEALAAELDCLDVAPAGIAAAKRSSLPTGEITLPAIASALSALMPEDAIVVDESITSGREFFPSTAGAPPHDWMNNRGGSIG
;
A
#
# COMPACT_ATOMS: atom_id res chain seq x y z
N GLY A 1 -19.01 26.41 28.86
CA GLY A 1 -20.42 26.48 29.21
C GLY A 1 -21.19 25.33 28.59
N PRO A 2 -22.39 24.96 29.07
CA PRO A 2 -23.17 23.92 28.45
C PRO A 2 -23.56 24.36 27.03
N ALA A 3 -23.51 23.44 26.06
CA ALA A 3 -23.98 23.67 24.73
C ALA A 3 -25.52 23.49 24.74
N ASP A 4 -26.25 24.55 24.47
CA ASP A 4 -27.72 24.52 24.50
C ASP A 4 -28.35 23.92 23.22
N THR A 5 -27.52 23.70 22.20
CA THR A 5 -27.95 23.11 20.91
C THR A 5 -26.88 22.13 20.40
N VAL A 6 -27.32 20.96 19.95
CA VAL A 6 -26.52 20.05 19.16
C VAL A 6 -26.55 20.57 17.72
N GLY A 7 -25.38 20.84 17.15
CA GLY A 7 -25.28 21.23 15.74
C GLY A 7 -25.80 20.12 14.81
N GLU A 8 -26.37 20.51 13.68
CA GLU A 8 -26.74 19.53 12.66
C GLU A 8 -25.50 18.79 12.14
N THR A 9 -25.66 17.48 11.94
CA THR A 9 -24.59 16.65 11.39
C THR A 9 -24.43 17.00 9.90
N ASN A 10 -23.25 17.49 9.53
CA ASN A 10 -22.94 17.71 8.11
C ASN A 10 -22.87 16.35 7.39
N VAL A 11 -23.61 16.23 6.30
CA VAL A 11 -23.48 15.08 5.39
C VAL A 11 -22.18 15.27 4.59
N PRO A 12 -21.23 14.32 4.66
CA PRO A 12 -20.03 14.41 3.84
C PRO A 12 -20.39 14.49 2.35
N PRO A 13 -19.68 15.29 1.54
CA PRO A 13 -19.88 15.29 0.09
C PRO A 13 -19.64 13.90 -0.50
N ALA A 14 -20.36 13.58 -1.58
CA ALA A 14 -20.11 12.34 -2.31
C ALA A 14 -18.67 12.31 -2.85
N VAL A 15 -18.02 11.16 -2.73
CA VAL A 15 -16.65 10.98 -3.26
C VAL A 15 -16.72 10.99 -4.78
N PRO A 16 -15.94 11.83 -5.48
CA PRO A 16 -15.92 11.89 -6.94
C PRO A 16 -15.48 10.56 -7.54
N LYS A 17 -16.09 10.18 -8.66
CA LYS A 17 -15.64 9.06 -9.49
C LYS A 17 -14.56 9.51 -10.47
N VAL A 18 -13.70 8.59 -10.86
CA VAL A 18 -12.70 8.82 -11.90
C VAL A 18 -13.33 8.84 -13.28
N SER A 19 -12.67 9.46 -14.24
CA SER A 19 -13.13 9.47 -15.63
C SER A 19 -12.82 8.15 -16.35
N ASP A 20 -13.65 7.80 -17.35
CA ASP A 20 -13.40 6.65 -18.22
C ASP A 20 -12.06 6.76 -18.97
N ASP A 21 -11.63 7.97 -19.30
CA ASP A 21 -10.35 8.21 -19.95
C ASP A 21 -9.16 7.85 -19.03
N ALA A 22 -9.26 8.13 -17.73
CA ALA A 22 -8.24 7.73 -16.76
C ALA A 22 -8.16 6.20 -16.66
N VAL A 23 -9.30 5.51 -16.65
CA VAL A 23 -9.37 4.04 -16.63
C VAL A 23 -8.73 3.44 -17.88
N LYS A 24 -9.10 3.94 -19.07
CA LYS A 24 -8.56 3.47 -20.35
C LYS A 24 -7.05 3.71 -20.45
N ALA A 25 -6.58 4.90 -20.05
CA ALA A 25 -5.14 5.22 -20.07
C ALA A 25 -4.33 4.33 -19.11
N ALA A 26 -4.87 4.02 -17.94
CA ALA A 26 -4.27 3.08 -17.00
C ALA A 26 -4.23 1.65 -17.58
N ALA A 27 -5.34 1.18 -18.14
CA ALA A 27 -5.42 -0.14 -18.78
C ALA A 27 -4.45 -0.27 -19.94
N GLU A 28 -4.35 0.76 -20.81
CA GLU A 28 -3.41 0.79 -21.91
C GLU A 28 -1.96 0.73 -21.42
N MET A 29 -1.61 1.48 -20.38
CA MET A 29 -0.28 1.41 -19.78
C MET A 29 0.04 0.01 -19.27
N LEU A 30 -0.90 -0.65 -18.58
CA LEU A 30 -0.69 -2.00 -18.04
C LEU A 30 -0.57 -3.06 -19.15
N ARG A 31 -1.30 -2.90 -20.26
CA ARG A 31 -1.25 -3.84 -21.41
C ARG A 31 0.03 -3.71 -22.23
N ASN A 32 0.56 -2.50 -22.37
CA ASN A 32 1.61 -2.18 -23.35
C ASN A 32 3.00 -1.98 -22.71
N SER A 33 3.12 -2.00 -21.39
CA SER A 33 4.40 -1.85 -20.73
C SER A 33 5.05 -3.21 -20.48
N GLU A 34 6.32 -3.32 -20.77
CA GLU A 34 7.12 -4.50 -20.41
C GLU A 34 7.14 -4.69 -18.87
N ARG A 35 7.18 -3.56 -18.15
CA ARG A 35 7.11 -3.51 -16.69
C ARG A 35 6.21 -2.36 -16.27
N ALA A 36 5.22 -2.66 -15.46
CA ALA A 36 4.33 -1.68 -14.85
C ALA A 36 4.00 -2.06 -13.41
N THR A 37 3.69 -1.08 -12.59
CA THR A 37 3.35 -1.26 -11.18
C THR A 37 2.18 -0.37 -10.79
N LEU A 38 1.22 -0.94 -10.07
CA LEU A 38 0.21 -0.18 -9.34
C LEU A 38 0.87 0.40 -8.08
N LEU A 39 1.06 1.71 -8.03
CA LEU A 39 1.52 2.40 -6.83
C LEU A 39 0.31 2.86 -6.03
N MET A 40 0.11 2.21 -4.88
CA MET A 40 -1.08 2.32 -4.07
C MET A 40 -0.84 3.23 -2.86
N GLY A 41 -1.81 4.09 -2.55
CA GLY A 41 -1.77 4.95 -1.37
C GLY A 41 -3.16 5.15 -0.77
N GLY A 42 -3.23 5.76 0.41
CA GLY A 42 -4.47 6.14 1.05
C GLY A 42 -5.49 4.99 1.21
N ALA A 43 -6.72 5.22 0.76
CA ALA A 43 -7.80 4.24 0.83
C ALA A 43 -7.60 3.04 -0.10
N ALA A 44 -6.75 3.15 -1.14
CA ALA A 44 -6.41 2.03 -2.00
C ALA A 44 -5.66 0.90 -1.28
N LEU A 45 -5.14 1.14 -0.07
CA LEU A 45 -4.47 0.13 0.76
C LEU A 45 -5.41 -0.62 1.71
N ARG A 46 -6.72 -0.54 1.51
CA ARG A 46 -7.72 -1.35 2.20
C ARG A 46 -7.87 -2.72 1.54
N GLU A 47 -8.53 -3.64 2.21
CA GLU A 47 -8.65 -5.04 1.79
C GLU A 47 -9.24 -5.19 0.38
N ARG A 48 -10.42 -4.61 0.13
CA ARG A 48 -11.11 -4.75 -1.17
C ARG A 48 -10.34 -4.11 -2.33
N PRO A 49 -9.83 -2.86 -2.25
CA PRO A 49 -8.96 -2.30 -3.27
C PRO A 49 -7.70 -3.12 -3.55
N LEU A 50 -7.06 -3.68 -2.52
CA LEU A 50 -5.89 -4.55 -2.69
C LEU A 50 -6.27 -5.88 -3.36
N GLU A 51 -7.43 -6.45 -3.06
CA GLU A 51 -7.94 -7.63 -3.76
C GLU A 51 -8.10 -7.36 -5.26
N LEU A 52 -8.71 -6.23 -5.62
CA LEU A 52 -8.86 -5.79 -7.03
C LEU A 52 -7.48 -5.60 -7.69
N ALA A 53 -6.54 -4.95 -7.01
CA ALA A 53 -5.16 -4.83 -7.48
C ALA A 53 -4.50 -6.20 -7.68
N GLY A 54 -4.73 -7.16 -6.81
CA GLY A 54 -4.27 -8.54 -6.94
C GLY A 54 -4.85 -9.24 -8.19
N ARG A 55 -6.12 -9.01 -8.52
CA ARG A 55 -6.76 -9.53 -9.73
C ARG A 55 -6.16 -8.92 -11.01
N ILE A 56 -5.94 -7.60 -10.99
CA ILE A 56 -5.27 -6.87 -12.07
C ILE A 56 -3.84 -7.40 -12.25
N SER A 57 -3.11 -7.57 -11.16
CA SER A 57 -1.74 -8.14 -11.18
C SER A 57 -1.72 -9.56 -11.75
N ALA A 58 -2.67 -10.42 -11.36
CA ALA A 58 -2.80 -11.78 -11.90
C ALA A 58 -3.04 -11.80 -13.43
N LYS A 59 -3.82 -10.84 -13.94
CA LYS A 59 -4.16 -10.73 -15.36
C LYS A 59 -3.02 -10.14 -16.20
N THR A 60 -2.37 -9.08 -15.70
CA THR A 60 -1.42 -8.28 -16.48
C THR A 60 0.04 -8.57 -16.17
N GLY A 61 0.34 -9.22 -15.05
CA GLY A 61 1.70 -9.38 -14.54
C GLY A 61 2.28 -8.12 -13.89
N CYS A 62 1.50 -7.05 -13.71
CA CYS A 62 2.00 -5.82 -13.09
C CYS A 62 2.35 -6.04 -11.61
N GLY A 63 3.32 -5.27 -11.12
CA GLY A 63 3.65 -5.21 -9.69
C GLY A 63 2.59 -4.45 -8.89
N ILE A 64 2.58 -4.67 -7.57
CA ILE A 64 1.81 -3.88 -6.61
C ILE A 64 2.79 -3.36 -5.57
N LEU A 65 2.79 -2.05 -5.32
CA LEU A 65 3.67 -1.39 -4.38
C LEU A 65 2.89 -0.33 -3.60
N ALA A 66 3.14 -0.23 -2.30
CA ALA A 66 2.57 0.84 -1.49
C ALA A 66 3.53 2.03 -1.39
N GLU A 67 2.99 3.24 -1.30
CA GLU A 67 3.77 4.42 -0.96
C GLU A 67 4.51 4.22 0.37
N GLY A 68 5.69 4.82 0.53
CA GLY A 68 6.54 4.63 1.71
C GLY A 68 5.89 5.11 3.01
N ALA A 69 5.14 6.20 2.95
CA ALA A 69 4.50 6.84 4.09
C ALA A 69 2.98 6.65 4.08
N ASN A 70 2.50 5.41 3.99
CA ASN A 70 1.07 5.10 4.07
C ASN A 70 0.54 5.19 5.50
N THR A 71 -0.75 5.57 5.65
CA THR A 71 -1.40 5.69 6.95
C THR A 71 -1.89 4.37 7.50
N ARG A 72 -2.46 3.51 6.65
CA ARG A 72 -3.04 2.22 7.05
C ARG A 72 -2.99 1.26 5.88
N LEU A 73 -2.49 0.07 6.13
CA LEU A 73 -2.37 -1.01 5.16
C LEU A 73 -3.06 -2.25 5.70
N ALA A 74 -4.05 -2.77 4.99
CA ALA A 74 -4.66 -4.06 5.27
C ALA A 74 -3.71 -5.18 4.84
N ARG A 75 -3.37 -6.11 5.74
CA ARG A 75 -2.40 -7.17 5.47
C ARG A 75 -2.65 -8.43 6.32
N GLY A 76 -1.81 -9.42 6.16
CA GLY A 76 -1.89 -10.69 6.88
C GLY A 76 -2.35 -11.84 5.99
N ALA A 77 -2.50 -13.01 6.58
CA ALA A 77 -2.92 -14.23 5.89
C ALA A 77 -4.24 -14.04 5.14
N GLY A 78 -4.31 -14.54 3.91
CA GLY A 78 -5.50 -14.41 3.06
C GLY A 78 -5.65 -13.07 2.35
N ARG A 79 -4.83 -12.05 2.67
CA ARG A 79 -4.82 -10.74 2.02
C ARG A 79 -3.68 -10.62 1.01
N VAL A 80 -3.84 -9.72 0.05
CA VAL A 80 -2.78 -9.42 -0.93
C VAL A 80 -1.59 -8.80 -0.23
N GLN A 81 -0.42 -9.40 -0.39
CA GLN A 81 0.82 -8.91 0.21
C GLN A 81 1.40 -7.77 -0.63
N VAL A 82 1.66 -6.65 0.02
CA VAL A 82 2.23 -5.46 -0.63
C VAL A 82 3.46 -4.98 0.14
N ASN A 83 4.53 -4.74 -0.59
CA ASN A 83 5.73 -4.10 -0.05
C ASN A 83 5.60 -2.57 -0.16
N ARG A 84 6.34 -1.86 0.68
CA ARG A 84 6.41 -0.39 0.69
C ARG A 84 7.66 0.10 -0.01
N ILE A 85 7.60 1.30 -0.59
CA ILE A 85 8.81 2.00 -1.02
C ILE A 85 9.69 2.22 0.22
N PRO A 86 10.97 1.80 0.18
CA PRO A 86 11.90 1.99 1.29
C PRO A 86 12.13 3.47 1.60
N TYR A 87 12.41 3.77 2.87
CA TYR A 87 12.77 5.13 3.30
C TYR A 87 14.15 5.57 2.79
N VAL A 88 15.11 4.64 2.73
CA VAL A 88 16.48 4.91 2.27
C VAL A 88 16.48 5.14 0.77
N VAL A 89 17.00 6.28 0.32
CA VAL A 89 16.90 6.75 -1.08
C VAL A 89 17.46 5.73 -2.07
N GLU A 90 18.62 5.17 -1.80
CA GLU A 90 19.28 4.20 -2.68
C GLU A 90 18.43 2.93 -2.85
N LEU A 91 17.89 2.42 -1.75
CA LEU A 91 17.01 1.24 -1.79
C LEU A 91 15.69 1.55 -2.50
N ALA A 92 15.16 2.77 -2.29
CA ALA A 92 13.96 3.22 -2.99
C ALA A 92 14.19 3.31 -4.50
N GLN A 93 15.33 3.86 -4.94
CA GLN A 93 15.69 3.93 -6.35
C GLN A 93 15.82 2.54 -6.98
N GLU A 94 16.43 1.57 -6.29
CA GLU A 94 16.53 0.19 -6.78
C GLU A 94 15.15 -0.46 -6.95
N VAL A 95 14.22 -0.22 -6.00
CA VAL A 95 12.85 -0.70 -6.09
C VAL A 95 12.13 -0.03 -7.25
N MET A 96 12.25 1.30 -7.39
CA MET A 96 11.57 2.06 -8.44
C MET A 96 12.09 1.73 -9.84
N LYS A 97 13.38 1.48 -10.00
CA LYS A 97 13.96 1.00 -11.27
C LYS A 97 13.36 -0.33 -11.72
N LYS A 98 13.02 -1.23 -10.76
CA LYS A 98 12.35 -2.51 -11.04
C LYS A 98 10.84 -2.33 -11.28
N ALA A 99 10.25 -1.29 -10.73
CA ALA A 99 8.81 -1.03 -10.84
C ALA A 99 8.37 -0.68 -12.27
N GLY A 100 9.22 -0.03 -13.06
CA GLY A 100 8.90 0.41 -14.41
C GLY A 100 7.89 1.56 -14.42
N ASN A 101 6.94 1.52 -15.35
CA ASN A 101 5.87 2.51 -15.44
C ASN A 101 4.90 2.41 -14.26
N LEU A 102 4.34 3.56 -13.84
CA LEU A 102 3.49 3.62 -12.65
C LEU A 102 2.05 3.98 -13.00
N VAL A 103 1.12 3.18 -12.52
CA VAL A 103 -0.29 3.57 -12.38
C VAL A 103 -0.52 3.98 -10.94
N LEU A 104 -0.81 5.27 -10.71
CA LEU A 104 -0.96 5.87 -9.40
C LEU A 104 -2.42 5.74 -8.92
N VAL A 105 -2.61 5.16 -7.74
CA VAL A 105 -3.93 4.97 -7.13
C VAL A 105 -3.89 5.49 -5.69
N GLY A 106 -4.45 6.67 -5.46
CA GLY A 106 -4.40 7.34 -4.15
C GLY A 106 -3.00 7.77 -3.73
N SER A 107 -2.03 7.68 -4.61
CA SER A 107 -0.63 8.03 -4.40
C SER A 107 -0.17 9.12 -5.38
N ARG A 108 1.03 9.60 -5.19
CA ARG A 108 1.73 10.53 -6.08
C ARG A 108 3.03 9.91 -6.58
N GLU A 109 3.65 10.53 -7.57
CA GLU A 109 5.01 10.15 -7.95
C GLU A 109 5.92 10.19 -6.71
N PRO A 110 6.69 9.11 -6.48
CA PRO A 110 7.45 8.97 -5.25
C PRO A 110 8.61 9.95 -5.20
N VAL A 111 8.73 10.63 -4.07
CA VAL A 111 9.82 11.56 -3.77
C VAL A 111 10.58 11.12 -2.53
N ALA A 112 11.85 11.51 -2.43
CA ALA A 112 12.63 11.30 -1.22
C ALA A 112 12.00 12.08 -0.04
N PHE A 113 12.05 11.48 1.15
CA PHE A 113 11.42 12.08 2.33
C PHE A 113 12.05 13.43 2.70
N PHE A 114 13.36 13.54 2.54
CA PHE A 114 14.12 14.78 2.72
C PHE A 114 14.91 15.11 1.46
N ALA A 115 15.21 16.39 1.26
CA ALA A 115 16.16 16.86 0.27
C ALA A 115 17.59 16.58 0.78
N TYR A 116 18.16 15.46 0.38
CA TYR A 116 19.54 15.13 0.71
C TYR A 116 20.51 15.77 -0.28
N PRO A 117 21.66 16.32 0.16
CA PRO A 117 22.72 16.72 -0.75
C PRO A 117 23.14 15.55 -1.66
N ASP A 118 23.37 15.85 -2.93
CA ASP A 118 23.85 14.90 -3.95
C ASP A 118 22.97 13.68 -4.21
N LYS A 119 21.69 13.72 -3.78
CA LYS A 119 20.72 12.67 -4.04
C LYS A 119 19.49 13.22 -4.80
N PRO A 120 18.88 12.45 -5.69
CA PRO A 120 17.68 12.88 -6.39
C PRO A 120 16.50 13.02 -5.45
N SER A 121 15.68 14.04 -5.65
CA SER A 121 14.39 14.17 -4.95
C SER A 121 13.31 13.27 -5.54
N LEU A 122 13.29 13.09 -6.87
CA LEU A 122 12.40 12.13 -7.54
C LEU A 122 13.03 10.74 -7.47
N LEU A 123 12.24 9.76 -7.04
CA LEU A 123 12.70 8.38 -6.89
C LEU A 123 12.35 7.50 -8.09
N MET A 124 11.43 7.97 -8.93
CA MET A 124 11.02 7.26 -10.15
C MET A 124 12.20 7.18 -11.14
N ASP A 125 12.28 6.08 -11.87
CA ASP A 125 13.23 5.97 -12.98
C ASP A 125 12.94 7.07 -14.00
N PRO A 126 13.94 7.84 -14.48
CA PRO A 126 13.74 8.93 -15.44
C PRO A 126 13.09 8.48 -16.77
N GLU A 127 13.28 7.24 -17.18
CA GLU A 127 12.69 6.66 -18.40
C GLU A 127 11.26 6.13 -18.19
N ALA A 128 10.84 5.95 -16.93
CA ALA A 128 9.51 5.47 -16.62
C ALA A 128 8.46 6.57 -16.74
N LYS A 129 7.25 6.17 -17.08
CA LYS A 129 6.08 7.05 -17.19
C LYS A 129 5.11 6.78 -16.05
N SER A 130 4.36 7.79 -15.67
CA SER A 130 3.25 7.64 -14.72
C SER A 130 1.91 7.98 -15.34
N ARG A 131 0.84 7.38 -14.81
CA ARG A 131 -0.56 7.74 -15.08
C ARG A 131 -1.35 7.66 -13.79
N THR A 132 -2.11 8.67 -13.49
CA THR A 132 -3.02 8.65 -12.34
C THR A 132 -4.32 7.97 -12.75
N LEU A 133 -4.66 6.88 -12.09
CA LEU A 133 -5.99 6.25 -12.17
C LEU A 133 -6.96 6.98 -11.24
N ALA A 134 -6.57 7.16 -9.98
CA ALA A 134 -7.38 7.87 -8.99
C ALA A 134 -6.51 8.73 -8.07
N GLY A 135 -6.92 9.98 -7.87
CA GLY A 135 -6.35 10.87 -6.87
C GLY A 135 -6.80 10.53 -5.44
N SER A 136 -6.18 11.17 -4.44
CA SER A 136 -6.48 10.93 -3.02
C SER A 136 -7.90 11.37 -2.58
N HIS A 137 -8.59 12.14 -3.40
CA HIS A 137 -9.93 12.64 -3.15
C HIS A 137 -11.01 11.90 -3.96
N GLU A 138 -10.63 10.95 -4.80
CA GLU A 138 -11.52 10.17 -5.66
C GLU A 138 -11.79 8.77 -5.09
N ASP A 139 -12.83 8.11 -5.61
CA ASP A 139 -13.19 6.74 -5.21
C ASP A 139 -12.22 5.72 -5.80
N MET A 140 -11.20 5.37 -5.02
CA MET A 140 -10.14 4.47 -5.43
C MET A 140 -10.62 3.03 -5.60
N GLU A 141 -11.61 2.59 -4.81
CA GLU A 141 -12.18 1.26 -4.93
C GLU A 141 -12.97 1.13 -6.22
N ALA A 142 -13.88 2.06 -6.49
CA ALA A 142 -14.63 2.09 -7.74
C ALA A 142 -13.71 2.26 -8.96
N ALA A 143 -12.61 3.03 -8.85
CA ALA A 143 -11.62 3.17 -9.90
C ALA A 143 -10.90 1.87 -10.23
N LEU A 144 -10.49 1.10 -9.21
CA LEU A 144 -9.86 -0.21 -9.39
C LEU A 144 -10.85 -1.24 -9.92
N GLU A 145 -12.11 -1.19 -9.50
CA GLU A 145 -13.15 -2.06 -10.05
C GLU A 145 -13.40 -1.76 -11.53
N ALA A 146 -13.49 -0.48 -11.91
CA ALA A 146 -13.59 -0.07 -13.31
C ALA A 146 -12.37 -0.50 -14.14
N LEU A 147 -11.16 -0.37 -13.58
CA LEU A 147 -9.93 -0.85 -14.24
C LEU A 147 -9.92 -2.38 -14.39
N ALA A 148 -10.36 -3.11 -13.36
CA ALA A 148 -10.46 -4.57 -13.43
C ALA A 148 -11.50 -5.03 -14.46
N ALA A 149 -12.61 -4.32 -14.59
CA ALA A 149 -13.61 -4.54 -15.64
C ALA A 149 -13.04 -4.26 -17.03
N GLU A 150 -12.36 -3.13 -17.23
CA GLU A 150 -11.71 -2.75 -18.50
C GLU A 150 -10.64 -3.78 -18.93
N LEU A 151 -9.99 -4.43 -17.97
CA LEU A 151 -8.99 -5.48 -18.19
C LEU A 151 -9.57 -6.89 -18.25
N ASP A 152 -10.90 -7.03 -18.12
CA ASP A 152 -11.60 -8.32 -18.10
C ASP A 152 -11.01 -9.29 -17.05
N CYS A 153 -10.94 -8.84 -15.78
CA CYS A 153 -10.34 -9.62 -14.70
C CYS A 153 -11.10 -9.58 -13.36
N LEU A 154 -12.37 -9.15 -13.36
CA LEU A 154 -13.19 -9.14 -12.14
C LEU A 154 -13.36 -10.52 -11.50
N ASP A 155 -13.36 -11.59 -12.31
CA ASP A 155 -13.52 -12.97 -11.84
C ASP A 155 -12.18 -13.73 -11.73
N VAL A 156 -11.05 -13.06 -11.98
CA VAL A 156 -9.71 -13.66 -11.85
C VAL A 156 -9.35 -13.76 -10.38
N ALA A 157 -8.79 -14.89 -9.93
CA ALA A 157 -8.29 -15.03 -8.58
C ALA A 157 -7.10 -14.06 -8.35
N PRO A 158 -7.08 -13.32 -7.22
CA PRO A 158 -6.02 -12.36 -6.97
C PRO A 158 -4.66 -13.02 -6.79
N ALA A 159 -3.61 -12.43 -7.35
CA ALA A 159 -2.22 -12.82 -7.11
C ALA A 159 -1.70 -12.27 -5.78
N GLY A 160 -0.61 -12.85 -5.29
CA GLY A 160 0.13 -12.31 -4.14
C GLY A 160 -0.57 -12.49 -2.79
N ILE A 161 -1.49 -13.42 -2.67
CA ILE A 161 -2.15 -13.72 -1.38
C ILE A 161 -1.14 -14.28 -0.39
N ALA A 162 -1.04 -13.66 0.78
CA ALA A 162 -0.19 -14.10 1.86
C ALA A 162 -0.68 -15.45 2.43
N ALA A 163 0.23 -16.45 2.46
CA ALA A 163 -0.05 -17.71 3.12
C ALA A 163 -0.07 -17.52 4.64
N ALA A 164 -0.95 -18.25 5.32
CA ALA A 164 -0.96 -18.27 6.78
C ALA A 164 0.35 -18.85 7.31
N LYS A 165 1.07 -18.07 8.10
CA LYS A 165 2.31 -18.47 8.73
C LYS A 165 2.50 -17.73 10.04
N ARG A 166 2.46 -18.46 11.15
CA ARG A 166 2.81 -17.94 12.48
C ARG A 166 4.20 -18.41 12.85
N SER A 167 4.97 -17.52 13.46
CA SER A 167 6.22 -17.91 14.11
C SER A 167 5.92 -18.75 15.37
N SER A 168 6.88 -19.57 15.79
CA SER A 168 6.84 -20.16 17.12
C SER A 168 7.13 -19.09 18.19
N LEU A 169 6.58 -19.27 19.39
CA LEU A 169 6.96 -18.42 20.53
C LEU A 169 8.44 -18.60 20.84
N PRO A 170 9.22 -17.51 20.86
CA PRO A 170 10.62 -17.58 21.24
C PRO A 170 10.79 -17.86 22.72
N THR A 171 11.90 -18.46 23.07
CA THR A 171 12.34 -18.69 24.46
C THR A 171 13.76 -18.14 24.63
N GLY A 172 14.15 -17.83 25.86
CA GLY A 172 15.48 -17.34 26.18
C GLY A 172 15.59 -15.81 26.21
N GLU A 173 16.68 -15.27 25.67
CA GLU A 173 16.98 -13.83 25.74
C GLU A 173 16.02 -12.99 24.88
N ILE A 174 15.68 -11.78 25.35
CA ILE A 174 14.88 -10.82 24.61
C ILE A 174 15.77 -10.11 23.59
N THR A 175 15.62 -10.49 22.32
CA THR A 175 16.27 -9.85 21.18
C THR A 175 15.24 -9.26 20.22
N LEU A 176 15.63 -8.35 19.33
CA LEU A 176 14.69 -7.80 18.33
C LEU A 176 14.05 -8.90 17.45
N PRO A 177 14.78 -9.91 16.95
CA PRO A 177 14.16 -11.04 16.26
C PRO A 177 13.21 -11.86 17.13
N ALA A 178 13.50 -12.02 18.43
CA ALA A 178 12.58 -12.69 19.37
C ALA A 178 11.28 -11.90 19.53
N ILE A 179 11.34 -10.57 19.67
CA ILE A 179 10.17 -9.70 19.74
C ILE A 179 9.35 -9.82 18.44
N ALA A 180 9.97 -9.77 17.26
CA ALA A 180 9.30 -9.94 15.98
C ALA A 180 8.58 -11.29 15.86
N SER A 181 9.23 -12.37 16.31
CA SER A 181 8.63 -13.71 16.35
C SER A 181 7.46 -13.80 17.31
N ALA A 182 7.57 -13.23 18.52
CA ALA A 182 6.49 -13.17 19.49
C ALA A 182 5.29 -12.39 18.96
N LEU A 183 5.53 -11.25 18.31
CA LEU A 183 4.48 -10.45 17.66
C LEU A 183 3.72 -11.28 16.63
N SER A 184 4.42 -11.99 15.74
CA SER A 184 3.81 -12.87 14.75
C SER A 184 3.03 -14.03 15.38
N ALA A 185 3.57 -14.62 16.44
CA ALA A 185 2.96 -15.78 17.12
C ALA A 185 1.67 -15.42 17.86
N LEU A 186 1.64 -14.24 18.49
CA LEU A 186 0.57 -13.83 19.43
C LEU A 186 -0.46 -12.87 18.81
N MET A 187 -0.23 -12.38 17.59
CA MET A 187 -1.12 -11.42 16.94
C MET A 187 -2.53 -11.99 16.83
N PRO A 188 -3.55 -11.34 17.40
CA PRO A 188 -4.94 -11.76 17.18
C PRO A 188 -5.42 -11.39 15.78
N GLU A 189 -6.51 -12.00 15.35
CA GLU A 189 -7.24 -11.59 14.16
C GLU A 189 -7.79 -10.17 14.33
N ASP A 190 -7.85 -9.41 13.23
CA ASP A 190 -8.30 -8.01 13.19
C ASP A 190 -7.52 -7.04 14.11
N ALA A 191 -6.28 -7.39 14.46
CA ALA A 191 -5.42 -6.49 15.21
C ALA A 191 -5.16 -5.19 14.44
N ILE A 192 -5.01 -4.09 15.17
CA ILE A 192 -4.52 -2.82 14.66
C ILE A 192 -3.11 -2.61 15.22
N VAL A 193 -2.11 -2.66 14.37
CA VAL A 193 -0.72 -2.40 14.75
C VAL A 193 -0.38 -0.94 14.43
N VAL A 194 0.03 -0.20 15.45
CA VAL A 194 0.58 1.16 15.29
C VAL A 194 2.09 1.07 15.46
N ASP A 195 2.82 1.27 14.36
CA ASP A 195 4.28 1.08 14.30
C ASP A 195 5.01 2.43 14.38
N GLU A 196 5.56 2.70 15.54
CA GLU A 196 6.44 3.85 15.81
C GLU A 196 7.89 3.41 16.12
N SER A 197 8.23 2.16 15.87
CA SER A 197 9.50 1.53 16.26
C SER A 197 10.72 2.02 15.49
N ILE A 198 10.54 2.68 14.36
CA ILE A 198 11.56 3.27 13.47
C ILE A 198 12.67 2.28 13.12
N THR A 199 13.71 2.17 13.95
CA THR A 199 14.89 1.31 13.70
C THR A 199 14.79 -0.07 14.35
N SER A 200 14.23 -0.17 15.56
CA SER A 200 14.10 -1.43 16.30
C SER A 200 13.09 -2.39 15.68
N GLY A 201 12.07 -1.87 14.99
CA GLY A 201 10.99 -2.67 14.41
C GLY A 201 11.15 -3.06 12.95
N ARG A 202 12.34 -2.94 12.37
CA ARG A 202 12.55 -3.25 10.94
C ARG A 202 12.08 -4.65 10.56
N GLU A 203 12.21 -5.62 11.47
CA GLU A 203 11.78 -7.01 11.26
C GLU A 203 10.30 -7.26 11.59
N PHE A 204 9.59 -6.32 12.22
CA PHE A 204 8.21 -6.53 12.66
C PHE A 204 7.26 -6.65 11.47
N PHE A 205 7.38 -5.75 10.51
CA PHE A 205 6.56 -5.77 9.30
C PHE A 205 6.75 -7.05 8.47
N PRO A 206 7.97 -7.48 8.08
CA PRO A 206 8.15 -8.72 7.33
C PRO A 206 7.76 -9.97 8.13
N SER A 207 8.05 -10.04 9.42
CA SER A 207 7.76 -11.21 10.25
C SER A 207 6.27 -11.48 10.45
N THR A 208 5.43 -10.46 10.33
CA THR A 208 3.97 -10.56 10.49
C THR A 208 3.21 -10.73 9.18
N ALA A 209 3.91 -10.89 8.04
CA ALA A 209 3.26 -11.00 6.72
C ALA A 209 2.22 -12.13 6.64
N GLY A 210 2.47 -13.27 7.28
CA GLY A 210 1.57 -14.41 7.36
C GLY A 210 0.80 -14.54 8.67
N ALA A 211 0.88 -13.55 9.57
CA ALA A 211 0.04 -13.49 10.78
C ALA A 211 -1.45 -13.32 10.39
N PRO A 212 -2.41 -13.54 11.30
CA PRO A 212 -3.82 -13.33 11.00
C PRO A 212 -4.10 -11.98 10.34
N PRO A 213 -5.24 -11.84 9.63
CA PRO A 213 -5.62 -10.57 9.03
C PRO A 213 -5.55 -9.43 10.03
N HIS A 214 -4.88 -8.34 9.69
CA HIS A 214 -4.68 -7.20 10.56
C HIS A 214 -4.43 -5.92 9.73
N ASP A 215 -4.52 -4.78 10.40
CA ASP A 215 -4.16 -3.48 9.83
C ASP A 215 -2.82 -3.01 10.38
N TRP A 216 -2.01 -2.40 9.51
CA TRP A 216 -0.72 -1.82 9.88
C TRP A 216 -0.72 -0.32 9.62
N MET A 217 -0.51 0.45 10.66
CA MET A 217 -0.39 1.91 10.62
C MET A 217 1.06 2.30 10.87
N ASN A 218 1.57 3.21 10.04
CA ASN A 218 2.93 3.72 10.19
C ASN A 218 2.94 5.12 10.76
N ASN A 219 3.99 5.44 11.49
CA ASN A 219 4.32 6.81 11.79
C ASN A 219 4.58 7.58 10.49
N ARG A 220 3.88 8.72 10.31
CA ARG A 220 3.99 9.57 9.11
C ARG A 220 4.89 10.79 9.30
N GLY A 221 5.75 10.77 10.28
CA GLY A 221 6.54 11.95 10.63
C GLY A 221 5.68 13.08 11.19
N GLY A 222 6.25 13.95 11.97
CA GLY A 222 5.51 15.04 12.63
C GLY A 222 4.58 14.60 13.77
N SER A 223 4.37 13.32 13.95
CA SER A 223 3.63 12.71 15.06
C SER A 223 4.55 11.79 15.88
N ILE A 224 5.77 12.22 16.08
CA ILE A 224 6.71 11.55 16.96
C ILE A 224 6.29 11.89 18.38
N GLY A 225 5.84 10.88 19.11
CA GLY A 225 5.44 11.02 20.50
C GLY A 225 6.58 11.29 21.45
#